data_b799b6c9c07b9bf7bb3c1b77f0111616
#
_entry.id   b799b6c9c07b9bf7bb3c1b77f0111616
#
_cell.length_a   1.000
_cell.length_b   1.000
_cell.length_c   1.000
_cell.angle_alpha   90.00
_cell.angle_beta   90.00
_cell.angle_gamma   90.00
#
_symmetry.space_group_name_H-M   'P 1'
#
loop_
_entity.id
_entity.type
_entity.pdbx_description
1 polymer ?
#
loop_
_entity_poly.entity_id
_entity_poly.type
_entity_poly.pdbx_seq_one_letter_code
_entity_poly.pdbx_strand_id
1 'polypeptide(L)'
;MANEEKKDFNAMLLENKDMPKIKIITDSASIKKYGGERMYFAPPADYDAVMRTVPFGKVTTVGEIRSFFARKNNADFTDPITAGIFVSIAAWASHQRTADQTPYWRTLKAGGELNPKYPGGVEEQKKRLE
;
A
#
# COMPACT_ATOMS: atom_id res chain seq x y z
N MET A 1 9.35 6.26 -14.89
CA MET A 1 9.23 7.70 -14.95
C MET A 1 10.44 8.36 -14.37
N ALA A 2 11.03 9.23 -15.14
CA ALA A 2 12.30 9.86 -14.76
C ALA A 2 12.22 10.64 -13.46
N ASN A 3 11.05 11.24 -13.15
CA ASN A 3 10.88 12.03 -11.94
C ASN A 3 10.78 11.17 -10.68
N GLU A 4 10.35 9.92 -10.80
CA GLU A 4 10.22 9.03 -9.66
C GLU A 4 11.57 8.73 -9.01
N GLU A 5 12.60 8.55 -9.84
CA GLU A 5 13.92 8.18 -9.35
C GLU A 5 14.61 9.29 -8.55
N LYS A 6 14.13 10.54 -8.72
CA LYS A 6 14.72 11.70 -8.06
C LYS A 6 14.10 12.00 -6.70
N LYS A 7 12.98 11.36 -6.36
CA LYS A 7 12.31 11.57 -5.09
C LYS A 7 12.97 10.74 -4.00
N ASP A 8 12.97 11.26 -2.79
CA ASP A 8 13.43 10.50 -1.63
C ASP A 8 12.24 9.74 -1.04
N PHE A 9 12.03 8.53 -1.54
CA PHE A 9 10.89 7.73 -1.10
C PHE A 9 11.01 7.25 0.34
N ASN A 10 12.24 7.08 0.85
CA ASN A 10 12.42 6.71 2.25
C ASN A 10 12.03 7.85 3.18
N ALA A 11 12.28 9.10 2.80
CA ALA A 11 11.76 10.23 3.56
C ALA A 11 10.24 10.29 3.50
N MET A 12 9.65 10.05 2.31
CA MET A 12 8.20 10.02 2.15
C MET A 12 7.56 8.91 2.97
N LEU A 13 8.24 7.77 3.09
CA LEU A 13 7.76 6.63 3.87
C LEU A 13 7.59 6.99 5.35
N LEU A 14 8.40 7.89 5.86
CA LEU A 14 8.37 8.30 7.27
C LEU A 14 7.43 9.46 7.55
N GLU A 15 6.79 10.04 6.53
CA GLU A 15 5.85 11.11 6.70
C GLU A 15 4.51 10.58 7.19
N ASN A 16 4.17 10.84 8.43
CA ASN A 16 2.90 10.40 9.01
C ASN A 16 1.78 11.40 8.83
N LYS A 17 2.11 12.70 8.82
CA LYS A 17 1.12 13.77 8.86
C LYS A 17 0.18 13.55 10.05
N ASP A 18 -1.10 13.45 9.82
CA ASP A 18 -2.07 13.22 10.90
C ASP A 18 -2.54 11.76 10.99
N MET A 19 -1.80 10.85 10.40
CA MET A 19 -2.16 9.42 10.39
C MET A 19 -1.42 8.65 11.46
N PRO A 20 -1.96 7.56 11.99
CA PRO A 20 -3.24 6.95 11.57
C PRO A 20 -4.44 7.74 12.09
N LYS A 21 -5.56 7.62 11.38
CA LYS A 21 -6.80 8.30 11.81
C LYS A 21 -8.02 7.59 11.22
N ILE A 22 -9.17 7.87 11.83
CA ILE A 22 -10.47 7.47 11.28
C ILE A 22 -11.22 8.75 10.92
N LYS A 23 -11.77 8.78 9.71
CA LYS A 23 -12.60 9.88 9.24
C LYS A 23 -14.01 9.34 9.01
N ILE A 24 -15.01 10.07 9.49
CA ILE A 24 -16.40 9.71 9.26
C ILE A 24 -16.82 10.36 7.95
N ILE A 25 -17.17 9.55 6.96
CA ILE A 25 -17.60 10.05 5.66
C ILE A 25 -19.11 10.28 5.67
N THR A 26 -19.56 11.21 4.84
CA THR A 26 -20.98 11.58 4.79
C THR A 26 -21.62 11.31 3.43
N ASP A 27 -20.82 10.99 2.43
CA ASP A 27 -21.31 10.71 1.09
C ASP A 27 -22.02 9.36 1.05
N SER A 28 -23.34 9.39 0.80
CA SER A 28 -24.14 8.16 0.85
C SER A 28 -23.74 7.12 -0.18
N ALA A 29 -23.28 7.54 -1.35
CA ALA A 29 -22.82 6.61 -2.38
C ALA A 29 -21.58 5.85 -1.93
N SER A 30 -20.63 6.56 -1.31
CA SER A 30 -19.42 5.93 -0.77
C SER A 30 -19.71 5.02 0.41
N ILE A 31 -20.60 5.43 1.30
CA ILE A 31 -20.99 4.62 2.44
C ILE A 31 -21.59 3.29 1.95
N LYS A 32 -22.44 3.34 0.94
CA LYS A 32 -23.05 2.15 0.37
C LYS A 32 -22.00 1.28 -0.32
N LYS A 33 -21.09 1.90 -1.08
CA LYS A 33 -20.07 1.18 -1.86
C LYS A 33 -19.09 0.45 -0.95
N TYR A 34 -18.68 1.07 0.15
CA TYR A 34 -17.61 0.53 1.00
C TYR A 34 -18.11 -0.12 2.30
N GLY A 35 -19.43 -0.09 2.54
CA GLY A 35 -20.02 -0.83 3.64
C GLY A 35 -20.06 -0.11 4.98
N GLY A 36 -19.86 1.21 5.01
CA GLY A 36 -19.96 1.98 6.23
C GLY A 36 -19.33 3.35 6.14
N GLU A 37 -19.40 4.09 7.25
CA GLU A 37 -18.97 5.49 7.29
C GLU A 37 -17.59 5.69 7.94
N ARG A 38 -17.03 4.68 8.62
CA ARG A 38 -15.76 4.79 9.34
C ARG A 38 -14.61 4.43 8.40
N MET A 39 -13.93 5.43 7.88
CA MET A 39 -12.82 5.25 6.94
C MET A 39 -11.49 5.42 7.66
N TYR A 40 -10.65 4.39 7.60
CA TYR A 40 -9.34 4.37 8.24
C TYR A 40 -8.25 4.83 7.25
N PHE A 41 -7.28 5.57 7.79
CA PHE A 41 -6.09 5.99 7.05
C PHE A 41 -4.87 5.49 7.80
N ALA A 42 -4.08 4.62 7.16
CA ALA A 42 -2.80 4.16 7.70
C ALA A 42 -1.67 4.95 7.06
N PRO A 43 -0.62 5.28 7.83
CA PRO A 43 0.54 5.96 7.25
C PRO A 43 1.35 5.02 6.34
N PRO A 44 2.18 5.58 5.45
CA PRO A 44 2.94 4.75 4.50
C PRO A 44 3.82 3.69 5.17
N ALA A 45 4.44 4.00 6.31
CA ALA A 45 5.29 3.05 7.00
C ALA A 45 4.54 1.81 7.46
N ASP A 46 3.25 1.95 7.80
CA ASP A 46 2.44 0.81 8.21
C ASP A 46 2.17 -0.13 7.04
N TYR A 47 1.98 0.42 5.84
CA TYR A 47 1.86 -0.41 4.63
C TYR A 47 3.16 -1.17 4.37
N ASP A 48 4.29 -0.50 4.48
CA ASP A 48 5.59 -1.15 4.31
C ASP A 48 5.78 -2.29 5.32
N ALA A 49 5.41 -2.06 6.58
CA ALA A 49 5.54 -3.08 7.62
C ALA A 49 4.72 -4.33 7.30
N VAL A 50 3.49 -4.16 6.81
CA VAL A 50 2.64 -5.29 6.44
C VAL A 50 3.20 -6.00 5.20
N MET A 51 3.64 -5.24 4.20
CA MET A 51 4.20 -5.80 2.98
C MET A 51 5.44 -6.66 3.27
N ARG A 52 6.23 -6.30 4.28
CA ARG A 52 7.40 -7.08 4.69
C ARG A 52 7.04 -8.45 5.23
N THR A 53 5.84 -8.64 5.72
CA THR A 53 5.44 -9.90 6.35
C THR A 53 5.05 -10.98 5.35
N VAL A 54 4.92 -10.67 4.07
CA VAL A 54 4.54 -11.66 3.05
C VAL A 54 5.72 -12.59 2.79
N PRO A 55 5.60 -13.88 3.13
CA PRO A 55 6.75 -14.78 3.02
C PRO A 55 7.01 -15.21 1.58
N PHE A 56 8.21 -15.75 1.36
CA PHE A 56 8.58 -16.32 0.06
C PHE A 56 7.55 -17.37 -0.35
N GLY A 57 7.18 -17.34 -1.62
CA GLY A 57 6.21 -18.29 -2.18
C GLY A 57 4.76 -17.90 -1.98
N LYS A 58 4.50 -16.75 -1.36
CA LYS A 58 3.14 -16.26 -1.15
C LYS A 58 2.98 -14.85 -1.67
N VAL A 59 1.74 -14.46 -1.91
CA VAL A 59 1.38 -13.11 -2.35
C VAL A 59 0.18 -12.61 -1.55
N THR A 60 0.04 -11.29 -1.48
CA THR A 60 -1.15 -10.64 -0.97
C THR A 60 -1.63 -9.59 -1.97
N THR A 61 -2.71 -8.91 -1.66
CA THR A 61 -3.22 -7.82 -2.49
C THR A 61 -3.39 -6.57 -1.64
N VAL A 62 -3.41 -5.40 -2.30
CA VAL A 62 -3.71 -4.15 -1.61
C VAL A 62 -5.08 -4.23 -0.94
N GLY A 63 -6.04 -4.91 -1.58
CA GLY A 63 -7.37 -5.10 -0.98
C GLY A 63 -7.33 -5.85 0.33
N GLU A 64 -6.53 -6.91 0.42
CA GLU A 64 -6.38 -7.67 1.67
C GLU A 64 -5.70 -6.85 2.76
N ILE A 65 -4.70 -6.05 2.40
CA ILE A 65 -4.03 -5.17 3.36
C ILE A 65 -5.03 -4.13 3.90
N ARG A 66 -5.84 -3.54 3.03
CA ARG A 66 -6.88 -2.59 3.46
C ARG A 66 -7.85 -3.23 4.43
N SER A 67 -8.30 -4.43 4.14
CA SER A 67 -9.23 -5.16 5.01
C SER A 67 -8.60 -5.47 6.36
N PHE A 68 -7.33 -5.84 6.38
CA PHE A 68 -6.58 -6.10 7.61
C PHE A 68 -6.54 -4.85 8.50
N PHE A 69 -6.21 -3.70 7.93
CA PHE A 69 -6.17 -2.46 8.69
C PHE A 69 -7.55 -2.08 9.24
N ALA A 70 -8.59 -2.23 8.43
CA ALA A 70 -9.94 -1.89 8.87
C ALA A 70 -10.37 -2.77 10.05
N ARG A 71 -10.14 -4.07 9.95
CA ARG A 71 -10.50 -5.00 11.04
C ARG A 71 -9.72 -4.70 12.30
N LYS A 72 -8.42 -4.47 12.18
CA LYS A 72 -7.56 -4.21 13.34
C LYS A 72 -7.95 -2.93 14.08
N ASN A 73 -8.45 -1.95 13.37
CA ASN A 73 -8.72 -0.62 13.92
C ASN A 73 -10.21 -0.33 14.07
N ASN A 74 -11.05 -1.35 13.97
CA ASN A 74 -12.50 -1.23 14.15
C ASN A 74 -13.12 -0.18 13.22
N ALA A 75 -12.67 -0.17 11.98
CA ALA A 75 -13.18 0.69 10.93
C ALA A 75 -13.97 -0.13 9.92
N ASP A 76 -14.81 0.55 9.14
CA ASP A 76 -15.62 -0.12 8.13
C ASP A 76 -14.80 -0.42 6.88
N PHE A 77 -13.87 0.47 6.53
CA PHE A 77 -12.97 0.25 5.40
C PHE A 77 -11.75 1.18 5.53
N THR A 78 -10.71 0.87 4.75
CA THR A 78 -9.50 1.69 4.66
C THR A 78 -9.52 2.45 3.34
N ASP A 79 -9.12 3.73 3.36
CA ASP A 79 -9.14 4.56 2.16
C ASP A 79 -8.36 3.90 1.02
N PRO A 80 -9.02 3.63 -0.13
CA PRO A 80 -8.35 2.94 -1.24
C PRO A 80 -7.37 3.81 -2.01
N ILE A 81 -7.57 5.13 -2.01
CA ILE A 81 -6.72 6.04 -2.78
C ILE A 81 -5.34 6.13 -2.15
N THR A 82 -5.25 6.44 -0.86
CA THR A 82 -3.96 6.49 -0.18
C THR A 82 -3.30 5.12 -0.10
N ALA A 83 -4.08 4.05 -0.01
CA ALA A 83 -3.53 2.70 -0.02
C ALA A 83 -2.69 2.45 -1.28
N GLY A 84 -3.24 2.78 -2.45
CA GLY A 84 -2.53 2.62 -3.71
C GLY A 84 -1.26 3.48 -3.79
N ILE A 85 -1.34 4.71 -3.30
CA ILE A 85 -0.19 5.61 -3.28
C ILE A 85 0.89 5.09 -2.34
N PHE A 86 0.50 4.64 -1.15
CA PHE A 86 1.46 4.27 -0.10
C PHE A 86 2.16 2.94 -0.38
N VAL A 87 1.49 1.96 -1.01
CA VAL A 87 2.20 0.74 -1.40
C VAL A 87 3.24 1.04 -2.48
N SER A 88 2.96 1.99 -3.36
CA SER A 88 3.93 2.44 -4.38
C SER A 88 5.13 3.12 -3.72
N ILE A 89 4.88 3.99 -2.72
CA ILE A 89 5.95 4.63 -1.95
C ILE A 89 6.82 3.57 -1.27
N ALA A 90 6.20 2.56 -0.65
CA ALA A 90 6.94 1.49 0.00
C ALA A 90 7.82 0.72 -0.99
N ALA A 91 7.30 0.45 -2.18
CA ALA A 91 8.06 -0.25 -3.22
C ALA A 91 9.27 0.56 -3.68
N TRP A 92 9.07 1.84 -3.98
CA TRP A 92 10.17 2.69 -4.43
C TRP A 92 11.18 2.97 -3.32
N ALA A 93 10.72 3.11 -2.06
CA ALA A 93 11.62 3.26 -0.92
C ALA A 93 12.52 2.03 -0.78
N SER A 94 11.95 0.84 -0.91
CA SER A 94 12.70 -0.40 -0.88
C SER A 94 13.74 -0.46 -2.02
N HIS A 95 13.31 -0.07 -3.22
CA HIS A 95 14.18 -0.06 -4.40
C HIS A 95 15.39 0.86 -4.20
N GLN A 96 15.23 1.97 -3.49
CA GLN A 96 16.28 2.94 -3.24
C GLN A 96 17.24 2.51 -2.12
N ARG A 97 16.89 1.51 -1.34
CA ARG A 97 17.77 1.01 -0.27
C ARG A 97 18.67 -0.09 -0.81
N THR A 98 19.89 -0.16 -0.29
CA THR A 98 20.84 -1.22 -0.64
C THR A 98 20.71 -2.44 0.25
N ALA A 99 20.04 -2.29 1.40
CA ALA A 99 19.82 -3.36 2.37
C ALA A 99 18.45 -3.17 3.00
N ASP A 100 17.97 -4.14 3.75
CA ASP A 100 16.70 -4.09 4.45
C ASP A 100 15.55 -3.78 3.51
N GLN A 101 15.51 -4.50 2.39
CA GLN A 101 14.50 -4.29 1.37
C GLN A 101 13.18 -4.99 1.72
N THR A 102 12.08 -4.39 1.24
CA THR A 102 10.74 -4.95 1.37
C THR A 102 10.44 -5.78 0.12
N PRO A 103 9.95 -7.01 0.25
CA PRO A 103 9.57 -7.81 -0.93
C PRO A 103 8.26 -7.29 -1.53
N TYR A 104 8.28 -6.07 -2.04
CA TYR A 104 7.09 -5.37 -2.53
C TYR A 104 6.39 -6.10 -3.67
N TRP A 105 7.15 -6.86 -4.46
CA TRP A 105 6.60 -7.59 -5.61
C TRP A 105 5.58 -8.66 -5.21
N ARG A 106 5.52 -9.03 -3.93
CA ARG A 106 4.54 -9.98 -3.41
C ARG A 106 3.21 -9.34 -3.06
N THR A 107 3.07 -8.03 -3.22
CA THR A 107 1.82 -7.31 -3.01
C THR A 107 1.25 -6.91 -4.37
N LEU A 108 0.13 -7.52 -4.74
CA LEU A 108 -0.54 -7.28 -6.01
C LEU A 108 -1.57 -6.17 -5.86
N LYS A 109 -2.08 -5.66 -6.97
CA LYS A 109 -3.19 -4.71 -6.95
C LYS A 109 -4.43 -5.40 -6.36
N ALA A 110 -5.43 -4.60 -6.00
CA ALA A 110 -6.63 -5.12 -5.34
C ALA A 110 -7.34 -6.23 -6.12
N GLY A 111 -7.27 -6.18 -7.44
CA GLY A 111 -7.87 -7.21 -8.29
C GLY A 111 -6.96 -8.40 -8.60
N GLY A 112 -5.77 -8.43 -8.03
CA GLY A 112 -4.81 -9.50 -8.27
C GLY A 112 -3.85 -9.27 -9.41
N GLU A 113 -3.88 -8.09 -10.03
CA GLU A 113 -3.00 -7.78 -11.15
C GLU A 113 -1.63 -7.31 -10.67
N LEU A 114 -0.63 -7.42 -11.55
CA LEU A 114 0.67 -6.83 -11.32
C LEU A 114 0.57 -5.31 -11.37
N ASN A 115 1.47 -4.62 -10.69
CA ASN A 115 1.38 -3.18 -10.52
C ASN A 115 2.40 -2.45 -11.40
N PRO A 116 1.95 -1.73 -12.45
CA PRO A 116 2.87 -1.02 -13.34
C PRO A 116 3.58 0.16 -12.70
N LYS A 117 3.15 0.59 -11.53
CA LYS A 117 3.77 1.71 -10.81
C LYS A 117 4.96 1.31 -9.95
N TYR A 118 5.18 0.02 -9.77
CA TYR A 118 6.35 -0.48 -9.03
C TYR A 118 7.63 -0.28 -9.83
N PRO A 119 8.80 -0.23 -9.16
CA PRO A 119 10.08 -0.10 -9.86
C PRO A 119 10.26 -1.18 -10.93
N GLY A 120 10.58 -0.76 -12.16
CA GLY A 120 10.73 -1.66 -13.29
C GLY A 120 9.43 -2.12 -13.93
N GLY A 121 8.29 -1.72 -13.36
CA GLY A 121 6.96 -2.02 -13.91
C GLY A 121 6.58 -3.48 -13.79
N VAL A 122 5.60 -3.87 -14.60
CA VAL A 122 5.02 -5.22 -14.59
C VAL A 122 6.06 -6.29 -14.90
N GLU A 123 6.97 -6.02 -15.84
CA GLU A 123 7.98 -6.99 -16.24
C GLU A 123 8.92 -7.34 -15.10
N GLU A 124 9.38 -6.36 -14.36
CA GLU A 124 10.28 -6.60 -13.23
C GLU A 124 9.56 -7.33 -12.10
N GLN A 125 8.30 -6.96 -11.83
CA GLN A 125 7.52 -7.62 -10.79
C GLN A 125 7.33 -9.11 -11.13
N LYS A 126 6.97 -9.40 -12.37
CA LYS A 126 6.79 -10.77 -12.84
C LYS A 126 8.08 -11.58 -12.66
N LYS A 127 9.20 -10.99 -13.04
CA LYS A 127 10.50 -11.63 -12.94
C LYS A 127 10.84 -11.98 -11.50
N ARG A 128 10.57 -11.06 -10.55
CA ARG A 128 10.85 -11.30 -9.14
C ARG A 128 9.94 -12.33 -8.50
N LEU A 129 8.72 -12.48 -9.02
CA LEU A 129 7.78 -13.50 -8.54
C LEU A 129 8.14 -14.90 -9.02
N GLU A 130 8.85 -14.99 -10.10
CA GLU A 130 9.34 -16.28 -10.61
C GLU A 130 10.58 -16.73 -9.84
#